data_cc8acd9418b028fb67150b9c88fbc3cf
#
_entry.id   cc8acd9418b028fb67150b9c88fbc3cf
#
_cell.length_a   1.000
_cell.length_b   1.000
_cell.length_c   1.000
_cell.angle_alpha   90.00
_cell.angle_beta   90.00
_cell.angle_gamma   90.00
#
_symmetry.space_group_name_H-M   'P 1'
#
loop_
_entity.id
_entity.type
_entity.pdbx_description
1 polymer ?
#
loop_
_entity_poly.entity_id
_entity_poly.type
_entity_poly.pdbx_seq_one_letter_code
_entity_poly.pdbx_strand_id
1 'polypeptide(L)'
;MAFKIWQIGLHLQQQEAVAVAIVRGAKECFLQRWWRLPLENDIIKDGRIVDAQQLAKTLLPWSRELPQRHHIMLAFPASRTLQRSFPRPSMSLGEREQTAWLSGTMARELDMDPDSLRFDYSEDSLSPAYNVTAAQSKELATLLTLAERLRVHVSAITPDASALQRFLPFLPSHQQCLAWRDNEQWLWATRYRWGRKLAVGMTSAKELAAALSVDPESVAICGEGGFDPWEAVSVRQPPLPPSGGDFAIALELALGKAY
;
A
#
# COMPACT_ATOMS: atom_id res chain seq x y z
N MET A 1 8.03 6.54 -31.90
CA MET A 1 7.64 5.51 -30.89
C MET A 1 7.48 6.20 -29.55
N ALA A 2 6.28 6.18 -28.96
CA ALA A 2 6.08 6.72 -27.61
C ALA A 2 6.83 5.81 -26.62
N PHE A 3 7.78 6.36 -25.88
CA PHE A 3 8.49 5.61 -24.84
C PHE A 3 7.49 5.24 -23.74
N LYS A 4 7.30 3.95 -23.52
CA LYS A 4 6.41 3.44 -22.48
C LYS A 4 7.03 3.70 -21.12
N ILE A 5 6.29 4.38 -20.23
CA ILE A 5 6.72 4.64 -18.85
C ILE A 5 6.37 3.40 -18.01
N TRP A 6 7.34 2.88 -17.27
CA TRP A 6 7.10 1.79 -16.33
C TRP A 6 6.46 2.34 -15.07
N GLN A 7 5.37 1.73 -14.66
CA GLN A 7 4.77 1.93 -13.35
C GLN A 7 5.19 0.77 -12.46
N ILE A 8 5.84 1.07 -11.35
CA ILE A 8 6.47 0.07 -10.49
C ILE A 8 5.90 0.21 -9.10
N GLY A 9 5.28 -0.85 -8.61
CA GLY A 9 4.92 -0.94 -7.19
C GLY A 9 6.04 -1.64 -6.45
N LEU A 10 6.44 -1.08 -5.31
CA LEU A 10 7.46 -1.64 -4.43
C LEU A 10 6.88 -1.81 -3.02
N HIS A 11 6.89 -3.05 -2.54
CA HIS A 11 6.46 -3.44 -1.19
C HIS A 11 7.65 -3.95 -0.40
N LEU A 12 8.03 -3.23 0.64
CA LEU A 12 9.11 -3.59 1.55
C LEU A 12 8.54 -4.40 2.71
N GLN A 13 8.86 -5.68 2.76
CA GLN A 13 8.49 -6.61 3.82
C GLN A 13 9.69 -6.85 4.73
N GLN A 14 9.50 -7.59 5.82
CA GLN A 14 10.55 -7.83 6.81
C GLN A 14 11.73 -8.63 6.26
N GLN A 15 11.47 -9.64 5.42
CA GLN A 15 12.49 -10.55 4.90
C GLN A 15 12.75 -10.39 3.41
N GLU A 16 11.94 -9.62 2.69
CA GLU A 16 12.12 -9.38 1.27
C GLU A 16 11.51 -8.05 0.82
N ALA A 17 11.98 -7.54 -0.30
CA ALA A 17 11.30 -6.50 -1.05
C ALA A 17 10.71 -7.13 -2.32
N VAL A 18 9.43 -6.87 -2.55
CA VAL A 18 8.70 -7.35 -3.72
C VAL A 18 8.39 -6.18 -4.63
N ALA A 19 8.71 -6.31 -5.91
CA ALA A 19 8.42 -5.29 -6.90
C ALA A 19 7.73 -5.86 -8.13
N VAL A 20 6.82 -5.08 -8.70
CA VAL A 20 6.13 -5.40 -9.95
C VAL A 20 6.15 -4.18 -10.85
N ALA A 21 6.58 -4.37 -12.10
CA ALA A 21 6.55 -3.35 -13.13
C ALA A 21 5.50 -3.64 -14.20
N ILE A 22 4.68 -2.65 -14.49
CA ILE A 22 3.69 -2.72 -15.56
C ILE A 22 3.84 -1.53 -16.52
N VAL A 23 3.30 -1.69 -17.70
CA VAL A 23 3.05 -0.59 -18.64
C VAL A 23 1.57 -0.54 -18.94
N ARG A 24 1.01 0.66 -18.91
CA ARG A 24 -0.38 0.89 -19.27
C ARG A 24 -0.52 1.21 -20.76
N GLY A 25 -1.40 0.48 -21.43
CA GLY A 25 -1.98 0.85 -22.70
C GLY A 25 -3.28 1.64 -22.49
N ALA A 26 -3.99 1.93 -23.59
CA ALA A 26 -5.26 2.65 -23.52
C ALA A 26 -6.36 1.89 -22.78
N LYS A 27 -6.40 0.56 -22.92
CA LYS A 27 -7.40 -0.32 -22.28
C LYS A 27 -6.78 -1.55 -21.61
N GLU A 28 -5.49 -1.75 -21.77
CA GLU A 28 -4.79 -2.96 -21.34
C GLU A 28 -3.65 -2.61 -20.41
N CYS A 29 -3.30 -3.55 -19.56
CA CYS A 29 -2.19 -3.48 -18.64
C CYS A 29 -1.23 -4.63 -18.94
N PHE A 30 0.03 -4.29 -19.16
CA PHE A 30 1.05 -5.23 -19.59
C PHE A 30 2.07 -5.44 -18.46
N LEU A 31 2.19 -6.67 -17.96
CA LEU A 31 3.27 -7.04 -17.06
C LEU A 31 4.60 -6.95 -17.81
N GLN A 32 5.54 -6.20 -17.26
CA GLN A 32 6.88 -6.07 -17.81
C GLN A 32 7.87 -6.95 -17.06
N ARG A 33 7.85 -6.86 -15.73
CA ARG A 33 8.78 -7.61 -14.88
C ARG A 33 8.26 -7.68 -13.45
N TRP A 34 8.77 -8.64 -12.71
CA TRP A 34 8.57 -8.78 -11.28
C TRP A 34 9.88 -9.18 -10.61
N TRP A 35 10.04 -8.85 -9.32
CA TRP A 35 11.23 -9.16 -8.53
C TRP A 35 10.83 -9.58 -7.12
N ARG A 36 11.58 -10.52 -6.59
CA ARG A 36 11.67 -10.82 -5.17
C ARG A 36 13.12 -10.63 -4.76
N LEU A 37 13.35 -9.72 -3.84
CA LEU A 37 14.68 -9.29 -3.42
C LEU A 37 14.83 -9.64 -1.94
N PRO A 38 15.51 -10.73 -1.59
CA PRO A 38 15.72 -11.11 -0.20
C PRO A 38 16.42 -9.98 0.58
N LEU A 39 15.96 -9.73 1.78
CA LEU A 39 16.55 -8.78 2.72
C LEU A 39 17.21 -9.55 3.86
N GLU A 40 18.35 -9.05 4.32
CA GLU A 40 18.98 -9.56 5.52
C GLU A 40 18.10 -9.27 6.75
N ASN A 41 18.23 -10.13 7.76
CA ASN A 41 17.53 -9.92 9.02
C ASN A 41 17.93 -8.56 9.62
N ASP A 42 16.99 -7.97 10.36
CA ASP A 42 17.18 -6.72 11.08
C ASP A 42 17.25 -5.43 10.25
N ILE A 43 17.11 -5.49 8.92
CA ILE A 43 17.00 -4.29 8.07
C ILE A 43 15.64 -3.60 8.29
N ILE A 44 14.58 -4.41 8.36
CA ILE A 44 13.20 -3.94 8.62
C ILE A 44 12.64 -4.71 9.80
N LYS A 45 12.08 -3.99 10.78
CA LYS A 45 11.41 -4.55 11.96
C LYS A 45 10.07 -3.85 12.18
N ASP A 46 9.00 -4.62 12.33
CA ASP A 46 7.65 -4.11 12.58
C ASP A 46 7.24 -3.00 11.57
N GLY A 47 7.60 -3.18 10.31
CA GLY A 47 7.37 -2.22 9.24
C GLY A 47 8.27 -0.98 9.28
N ARG A 48 9.24 -0.89 10.20
CA ARG A 48 10.18 0.23 10.30
C ARG A 48 11.52 -0.14 9.68
N ILE A 49 12.05 0.72 8.83
CA ILE A 49 13.42 0.61 8.33
C ILE A 49 14.38 0.96 9.46
N VAL A 50 15.15 -0.01 9.91
CA VAL A 50 16.15 0.12 10.99
C VAL A 50 17.50 0.47 10.40
N ASP A 51 17.89 -0.18 9.30
CA ASP A 51 19.13 0.10 8.57
C ASP A 51 18.85 0.52 7.12
N ALA A 52 18.65 1.82 6.92
CA ALA A 52 18.43 2.39 5.59
C ALA A 52 19.67 2.31 4.68
N GLN A 53 20.86 2.23 5.26
CA GLN A 53 22.09 2.12 4.47
C GLN A 53 22.24 0.73 3.87
N GLN A 54 22.03 -0.32 4.68
CA GLN A 54 22.08 -1.69 4.21
C GLN A 54 20.93 -1.96 3.23
N LEU A 55 19.72 -1.44 3.49
CA LEU A 55 18.59 -1.54 2.56
C LEU A 55 18.94 -0.91 1.20
N ALA A 56 19.51 0.29 1.20
CA ALA A 56 19.94 0.93 -0.04
C ALA A 56 20.99 0.10 -0.80
N LYS A 57 21.97 -0.49 -0.09
CA LYS A 57 22.99 -1.35 -0.68
C LYS A 57 22.38 -2.59 -1.32
N THR A 58 21.42 -3.23 -0.64
CA THR A 58 20.73 -4.43 -1.14
C THR A 58 19.87 -4.12 -2.38
N LEU A 59 19.17 -2.98 -2.40
CA LEU A 59 18.30 -2.61 -3.51
C LEU A 59 19.02 -1.92 -4.69
N LEU A 60 20.26 -1.48 -4.51
CA LEU A 60 21.02 -0.77 -5.55
C LEU A 60 21.18 -1.56 -6.86
N PRO A 61 21.48 -2.87 -6.88
CA PRO A 61 21.53 -3.64 -8.13
C PRO A 61 20.19 -3.62 -8.86
N TRP A 62 19.09 -3.83 -8.14
CA TRP A 62 17.73 -3.77 -8.70
C TRP A 62 17.42 -2.41 -9.33
N SER A 63 17.74 -1.31 -8.62
CA SER A 63 17.42 0.03 -9.13
C SER A 63 18.15 0.35 -10.45
N ARG A 64 19.32 -0.24 -10.70
CA ARG A 64 20.09 -0.09 -11.94
C ARG A 64 19.51 -0.84 -13.14
N GLU A 65 18.64 -1.82 -12.88
CA GLU A 65 17.94 -2.56 -13.95
C GLU A 65 16.72 -1.79 -14.47
N LEU A 66 16.28 -0.76 -13.76
CA LEU A 66 15.08 0.00 -14.12
C LEU A 66 15.34 0.91 -15.32
N PRO A 67 14.38 1.06 -16.23
CA PRO A 67 14.51 1.99 -17.34
C PRO A 67 14.53 3.44 -16.83
N GLN A 68 15.13 4.36 -17.58
CA GLN A 68 15.22 5.76 -17.20
C GLN A 68 13.86 6.43 -16.96
N ARG A 69 12.80 5.96 -17.65
CA ARG A 69 11.44 6.48 -17.49
C ARG A 69 10.60 5.49 -16.70
N HIS A 70 10.53 5.74 -15.41
CA HIS A 70 9.70 4.96 -14.49
C HIS A 70 9.09 5.84 -13.41
N HIS A 71 8.02 5.37 -12.82
CA HIS A 71 7.39 5.91 -11.62
C HIS A 71 7.28 4.80 -10.60
N ILE A 72 7.75 5.05 -9.38
CA ILE A 72 7.64 4.09 -8.27
C ILE A 72 6.53 4.53 -7.34
N MET A 73 5.64 3.60 -7.01
CA MET A 73 4.68 3.69 -5.94
C MET A 73 5.16 2.79 -4.81
N LEU A 74 5.42 3.38 -3.64
CA LEU A 74 5.91 2.67 -2.46
C LEU A 74 4.76 2.28 -1.53
N ALA A 75 4.78 1.05 -1.04
CA ALA A 75 3.96 0.65 0.09
C ALA A 75 4.48 1.30 1.37
N PHE A 76 3.57 1.86 2.17
CA PHE A 76 3.83 2.28 3.54
C PHE A 76 3.10 1.35 4.50
N PRO A 77 3.77 0.79 5.53
CA PRO A 77 3.16 -0.21 6.40
C PRO A 77 1.92 0.32 7.14
N ALA A 78 0.80 -0.39 7.06
CA ALA A 78 -0.41 -0.04 7.81
C ALA A 78 -0.17 -0.04 9.33
N SER A 79 0.83 -0.79 9.79
CA SER A 79 1.28 -0.77 11.20
C SER A 79 1.85 0.58 11.65
N ARG A 80 2.28 1.40 10.73
CA ARG A 80 2.91 2.71 10.96
C ARG A 80 2.00 3.88 10.58
N THR A 81 0.77 3.57 10.18
CA THR A 81 -0.25 4.53 9.79
C THR A 81 -1.21 4.81 10.93
N LEU A 82 -1.57 6.05 11.10
CA LEU A 82 -2.59 6.51 12.03
C LEU A 82 -3.85 6.86 11.25
N GLN A 83 -4.98 6.27 11.62
CA GLN A 83 -6.28 6.54 11.00
C GLN A 83 -7.21 7.17 12.04
N ARG A 84 -7.86 8.26 11.67
CA ARG A 84 -8.85 8.95 12.49
C ARG A 84 -10.00 9.43 11.61
N SER A 85 -11.18 9.52 12.21
CA SER A 85 -12.34 10.14 11.58
C SER A 85 -12.76 11.35 12.40
N PHE A 86 -12.87 12.50 11.74
CA PHE A 86 -13.27 13.75 12.37
C PHE A 86 -14.59 14.24 11.76
N PRO A 87 -15.57 14.63 12.59
CA PRO A 87 -16.79 15.24 12.07
C PRO A 87 -16.46 16.52 11.31
N ARG A 88 -17.18 16.78 10.24
CA ARG A 88 -17.00 18.03 9.48
C ARG A 88 -17.38 19.21 10.35
N PRO A 89 -16.60 20.31 10.30
CA PRO A 89 -17.00 21.54 10.97
C PRO A 89 -18.32 22.07 10.40
N SER A 90 -19.11 22.75 11.23
CA SER A 90 -20.39 23.32 10.82
C SER A 90 -20.26 24.46 9.82
N MET A 91 -19.06 25.07 9.73
CA MET A 91 -18.73 26.13 8.77
C MET A 91 -18.09 25.54 7.50
N SER A 92 -18.36 26.15 6.35
CA SER A 92 -17.66 25.82 5.12
C SER A 92 -16.25 26.40 5.17
N LEU A 93 -15.24 25.53 5.09
CA LEU A 93 -13.84 25.89 5.04
C LEU A 93 -13.31 25.79 3.62
N GLY A 94 -12.45 26.72 3.21
CA GLY A 94 -11.65 26.56 2.01
C GLY A 94 -10.59 25.44 2.18
N GLU A 95 -10.07 24.91 1.09
CA GLU A 95 -9.14 23.76 1.10
C GLU A 95 -7.93 23.97 2.05
N ARG A 96 -7.33 25.15 2.04
CA ARG A 96 -6.20 25.50 2.94
C ARG A 96 -6.62 25.53 4.41
N GLU A 97 -7.78 26.11 4.71
CA GLU A 97 -8.31 26.20 6.07
C GLU A 97 -8.71 24.81 6.57
N GLN A 98 -9.26 23.99 5.71
CA GLN A 98 -9.61 22.59 5.99
C GLN A 98 -8.36 21.77 6.34
N THR A 99 -7.31 21.90 5.53
CA THR A 99 -6.02 21.24 5.78
C THR A 99 -5.42 21.70 7.11
N ALA A 100 -5.41 23.00 7.39
CA ALA A 100 -4.90 23.54 8.64
C ALA A 100 -5.73 23.08 9.85
N TRP A 101 -7.06 23.05 9.72
CA TRP A 101 -7.97 22.57 10.77
C TRP A 101 -7.75 21.09 11.08
N LEU A 102 -7.64 20.24 10.05
CA LEU A 102 -7.37 18.80 10.20
C LEU A 102 -6.01 18.56 10.84
N SER A 103 -4.97 19.29 10.41
CA SER A 103 -3.62 19.21 10.99
C SER A 103 -3.63 19.53 12.48
N GLY A 104 -4.23 20.65 12.86
CA GLY A 104 -4.31 21.08 14.26
C GLY A 104 -5.20 20.14 15.11
N THR A 105 -6.25 19.56 14.52
CA THR A 105 -7.14 18.62 15.23
C THR A 105 -6.43 17.29 15.45
N MET A 106 -5.77 16.77 14.42
CA MET A 106 -4.98 15.53 14.50
C MET A 106 -3.84 15.63 15.51
N ALA A 107 -3.11 16.73 15.47
CA ALA A 107 -1.99 16.99 16.38
C ALA A 107 -2.44 17.04 17.86
N ARG A 108 -3.54 17.73 18.13
CA ARG A 108 -4.14 17.78 19.49
C ARG A 108 -4.62 16.42 19.98
N GLU A 109 -5.28 15.64 19.13
CA GLU A 109 -5.77 14.31 19.52
C GLU A 109 -4.64 13.33 19.80
N LEU A 110 -3.54 13.45 19.08
CA LEU A 110 -2.38 12.56 19.22
C LEU A 110 -1.33 13.09 20.20
N ASP A 111 -1.53 14.30 20.75
CA ASP A 111 -0.52 15.01 21.58
C ASP A 111 0.85 15.07 20.87
N MET A 112 0.84 15.48 19.60
CA MET A 112 2.01 15.54 18.74
C MET A 112 2.14 16.90 18.10
N ASP A 113 3.38 17.26 17.73
CA ASP A 113 3.65 18.43 16.91
C ASP A 113 3.03 18.23 15.51
N PRO A 114 2.24 19.20 15.00
CA PRO A 114 1.68 19.15 13.64
C PRO A 114 2.72 18.88 12.56
N ASP A 115 3.92 19.44 12.67
CA ASP A 115 5.01 19.29 11.70
C ASP A 115 5.64 17.89 11.73
N SER A 116 5.44 17.15 12.82
CA SER A 116 5.89 15.76 12.94
C SER A 116 5.06 14.76 12.14
N LEU A 117 3.89 15.19 11.62
CA LEU A 117 2.97 14.36 10.86
C LEU A 117 2.87 14.82 9.40
N ARG A 118 2.68 13.87 8.53
CA ARG A 118 2.14 14.05 7.18
C ARG A 118 0.85 13.27 7.08
N PHE A 119 -0.17 13.87 6.48
CA PHE A 119 -1.48 13.23 6.38
C PHE A 119 -2.13 13.52 5.04
N ASP A 120 -3.01 12.60 4.69
CA ASP A 120 -3.98 12.71 3.63
C ASP A 120 -5.37 12.55 4.20
N TYR A 121 -6.39 13.06 3.55
CA TYR A 121 -7.77 12.91 4.00
C TYR A 121 -8.73 12.73 2.83
N SER A 122 -9.83 12.08 3.13
CA SER A 122 -10.96 11.94 2.22
C SER A 122 -12.27 12.23 2.96
N GLU A 123 -13.28 12.63 2.19
CA GLU A 123 -14.63 12.72 2.74
C GLU A 123 -15.18 11.32 2.98
N ASP A 124 -15.79 11.11 4.16
CA ASP A 124 -16.50 9.86 4.42
C ASP A 124 -17.77 9.82 3.59
N SER A 125 -17.98 8.73 2.84
CA SER A 125 -19.16 8.55 1.98
C SER A 125 -20.43 8.17 2.75
N LEU A 126 -20.29 7.78 4.02
CA LEU A 126 -21.38 7.26 4.85
C LEU A 126 -21.81 8.22 5.96
N SER A 127 -20.98 9.22 6.27
CA SER A 127 -21.22 10.16 7.35
C SER A 127 -20.61 11.54 7.02
N PRO A 128 -21.08 12.64 7.65
CA PRO A 128 -20.50 13.97 7.48
C PRO A 128 -19.17 14.09 8.25
N ALA A 129 -18.18 13.34 7.81
CA ALA A 129 -16.87 13.25 8.44
C ALA A 129 -15.73 13.27 7.41
N TYR A 130 -14.52 13.51 7.90
CA TYR A 130 -13.26 13.32 7.17
C TYR A 130 -12.53 12.11 7.72
N ASN A 131 -12.17 11.18 6.85
CA ASN A 131 -11.27 10.09 7.16
C ASN A 131 -9.83 10.55 6.90
N VAL A 132 -9.05 10.67 7.95
CA VAL A 132 -7.67 11.13 7.91
C VAL A 132 -6.72 9.95 8.10
N THR A 133 -5.74 9.86 7.22
CA THR A 133 -4.64 8.90 7.29
C THR A 133 -3.34 9.68 7.47
N ALA A 134 -2.61 9.41 8.53
CA ALA A 134 -1.38 10.10 8.84
C ALA A 134 -0.21 9.14 9.08
N ALA A 135 0.99 9.62 8.84
CA ALA A 135 2.24 8.94 9.11
C ALA A 135 3.26 9.93 9.71
N GLN A 136 4.24 9.40 10.43
CA GLN A 136 5.32 10.24 10.95
C GLN A 136 6.19 10.78 9.81
N SER A 137 6.42 12.10 9.79
CA SER A 137 7.25 12.79 8.79
C SER A 137 8.65 12.17 8.65
N LYS A 138 9.23 11.72 9.77
CA LYS A 138 10.56 11.10 9.81
C LYS A 138 10.60 9.77 9.06
N GLU A 139 9.55 8.96 9.13
CA GLU A 139 9.49 7.66 8.43
C GLU A 139 9.35 7.85 6.94
N LEU A 140 8.50 8.79 6.52
CA LEU A 140 8.37 9.16 5.11
C LEU A 140 9.68 9.75 4.56
N ALA A 141 10.36 10.62 5.32
CA ALA A 141 11.66 11.15 4.94
C ALA A 141 12.71 10.04 4.76
N THR A 142 12.68 9.00 5.59
CA THR A 142 13.57 7.84 5.43
C THR A 142 13.35 7.13 4.08
N LEU A 143 12.10 6.93 3.67
CA LEU A 143 11.75 6.34 2.37
C LEU A 143 12.18 7.22 1.20
N LEU A 144 11.96 8.54 1.30
CA LEU A 144 12.37 9.48 0.26
C LEU A 144 13.90 9.55 0.13
N THR A 145 14.62 9.56 1.24
CA THR A 145 16.10 9.49 1.24
C THR A 145 16.61 8.18 0.65
N LEU A 146 15.92 7.06 0.92
CA LEU A 146 16.23 5.78 0.27
C LEU A 146 16.05 5.89 -1.25
N ALA A 147 14.95 6.46 -1.71
CA ALA A 147 14.68 6.65 -3.13
C ALA A 147 15.73 7.52 -3.83
N GLU A 148 16.18 8.60 -3.19
CA GLU A 148 17.27 9.45 -3.68
C GLU A 148 18.57 8.69 -3.83
N ARG A 149 18.95 7.87 -2.84
CA ARG A 149 20.15 7.02 -2.89
C ARG A 149 20.09 5.99 -4.02
N LEU A 150 18.92 5.43 -4.25
CA LEU A 150 18.66 4.49 -5.35
C LEU A 150 18.53 5.18 -6.72
N ARG A 151 18.43 6.52 -6.74
CA ARG A 151 18.17 7.33 -7.94
C ARG A 151 16.89 6.93 -8.66
N VAL A 152 15.85 6.67 -7.91
CA VAL A 152 14.52 6.31 -8.42
C VAL A 152 13.51 7.42 -8.18
N HIS A 153 12.54 7.53 -9.07
CA HIS A 153 11.48 8.54 -8.96
C HIS A 153 10.24 7.97 -8.26
N VAL A 154 10.02 8.41 -7.02
CA VAL A 154 8.82 8.05 -6.24
C VAL A 154 7.70 9.02 -6.58
N SER A 155 6.59 8.49 -7.09
CA SER A 155 5.39 9.26 -7.45
C SER A 155 4.32 9.24 -6.38
N ALA A 156 4.28 8.18 -5.56
CA ALA A 156 3.32 8.06 -4.46
C ALA A 156 3.85 7.13 -3.37
N ILE A 157 3.40 7.37 -2.13
CA ILE A 157 3.57 6.48 -0.98
C ILE A 157 2.16 6.19 -0.47
N THR A 158 1.77 4.91 -0.45
CA THR A 158 0.40 4.47 -0.17
C THR A 158 0.41 3.41 0.93
N PRO A 159 -0.49 3.47 1.92
CA PRO A 159 -0.61 2.40 2.90
C PRO A 159 -0.86 1.05 2.23
N ASP A 160 -0.09 0.03 2.62
CA ASP A 160 -0.14 -1.31 2.02
C ASP A 160 -1.53 -1.94 2.06
N ALA A 161 -2.23 -1.81 3.20
CA ALA A 161 -3.59 -2.33 3.32
C ALA A 161 -4.60 -1.57 2.43
N SER A 162 -4.44 -0.24 2.24
CA SER A 162 -5.33 0.52 1.38
C SER A 162 -5.16 0.15 -0.09
N ALA A 163 -3.97 -0.31 -0.46
CA ALA A 163 -3.67 -0.79 -1.79
C ALA A 163 -4.65 -1.90 -2.22
N LEU A 164 -5.05 -2.80 -1.33
CA LEU A 164 -5.98 -3.90 -1.64
C LEU A 164 -7.37 -3.44 -2.14
N GLN A 165 -7.77 -2.19 -1.87
CA GLN A 165 -9.08 -1.69 -2.27
C GLN A 165 -9.33 -1.73 -3.78
N ARG A 166 -8.30 -1.62 -4.59
CA ARG A 166 -8.43 -1.60 -6.06
C ARG A 166 -8.71 -2.97 -6.66
N PHE A 167 -8.45 -4.03 -5.92
CA PHE A 167 -8.83 -5.37 -6.36
C PHE A 167 -10.30 -5.71 -6.08
N LEU A 168 -10.98 -4.95 -5.21
CA LEU A 168 -12.38 -5.23 -4.88
C LEU A 168 -13.32 -5.31 -6.09
N PRO A 169 -13.17 -4.50 -7.16
CA PRO A 169 -14.01 -4.62 -8.35
C PRO A 169 -13.83 -5.92 -9.13
N PHE A 170 -12.77 -6.68 -8.89
CA PHE A 170 -12.51 -7.97 -9.51
C PHE A 170 -13.11 -9.14 -8.74
N LEU A 171 -13.57 -8.89 -7.50
CA LEU A 171 -14.21 -9.92 -6.68
C LEU A 171 -15.66 -10.16 -7.09
N PRO A 172 -16.18 -11.37 -6.87
CA PRO A 172 -17.60 -11.64 -6.93
C PRO A 172 -18.39 -10.69 -6.02
N SER A 173 -19.61 -10.33 -6.40
CA SER A 173 -20.43 -9.31 -5.71
C SER A 173 -20.75 -9.62 -4.24
N HIS A 174 -20.73 -10.86 -3.83
CA HIS A 174 -20.92 -11.28 -2.44
C HIS A 174 -19.65 -11.10 -1.59
N GLN A 175 -18.48 -11.00 -2.22
CA GLN A 175 -17.20 -10.76 -1.54
C GLN A 175 -16.91 -9.27 -1.52
N GLN A 176 -16.90 -8.67 -0.32
CA GLN A 176 -16.76 -7.22 -0.12
C GLN A 176 -15.52 -6.84 0.67
N CYS A 177 -14.78 -7.83 1.13
CA CYS A 177 -13.54 -7.67 1.85
C CYS A 177 -12.44 -8.51 1.19
N LEU A 178 -11.32 -7.91 0.88
CA LEU A 178 -10.13 -8.61 0.43
C LEU A 178 -9.09 -8.61 1.53
N ALA A 179 -8.53 -9.76 1.83
CA ALA A 179 -7.49 -9.95 2.83
C ALA A 179 -6.22 -10.53 2.20
N TRP A 180 -5.10 -10.03 2.64
CA TRP A 180 -3.77 -10.54 2.34
C TRP A 180 -3.05 -10.86 3.65
N ARG A 181 -2.25 -11.90 3.67
CA ARG A 181 -1.56 -12.36 4.87
C ARG A 181 -0.07 -12.57 4.63
N ASP A 182 0.74 -12.10 5.58
CA ASP A 182 2.11 -12.54 5.78
C ASP A 182 2.22 -13.39 7.06
N ASN A 183 3.45 -13.65 7.51
CA ASN A 183 3.70 -14.44 8.71
C ASN A 183 3.26 -13.74 10.01
N GLU A 184 3.13 -12.42 10.01
CA GLU A 184 2.95 -11.60 11.22
C GLU A 184 1.57 -10.95 11.29
N GLN A 185 0.96 -10.66 10.14
CA GLN A 185 -0.25 -9.85 10.08
C GLN A 185 -1.17 -10.22 8.92
N TRP A 186 -2.42 -9.84 9.10
CA TRP A 186 -3.42 -9.71 8.07
C TRP A 186 -3.56 -8.26 7.66
N LEU A 187 -3.44 -7.96 6.39
CA LEU A 187 -3.90 -6.73 5.78
C LEU A 187 -5.28 -6.99 5.18
N TRP A 188 -6.19 -6.07 5.34
CA TRP A 188 -7.55 -6.22 4.82
C TRP A 188 -8.07 -4.89 4.29
N ALA A 189 -8.94 -4.95 3.31
CA ALA A 189 -9.62 -3.78 2.76
C ALA A 189 -11.05 -4.12 2.35
N THR A 190 -11.93 -3.17 2.60
CA THR A 190 -13.27 -3.07 2.06
C THR A 190 -13.38 -1.79 1.22
N ARG A 191 -14.52 -1.54 0.60
CA ARG A 191 -14.74 -0.32 -0.19
C ARG A 191 -14.45 0.97 0.58
N TYR A 192 -14.73 1.01 1.87
CA TYR A 192 -14.68 2.22 2.69
C TYR A 192 -13.63 2.20 3.78
N ARG A 193 -13.09 1.05 4.12
CA ARG A 193 -12.17 0.86 5.24
C ARG A 193 -11.08 -0.11 4.88
N TRP A 194 -9.94 0.07 5.49
CA TRP A 194 -8.81 -0.83 5.39
C TRP A 194 -8.05 -0.84 6.72
N GLY A 195 -7.22 -1.82 6.91
CA GLY A 195 -6.42 -1.90 8.12
C GLY A 195 -5.62 -3.19 8.23
N ARG A 196 -5.10 -3.41 9.45
CA ARG A 196 -4.36 -4.61 9.78
C ARG A 196 -4.88 -5.29 11.02
N LYS A 197 -4.62 -6.58 11.15
CA LYS A 197 -4.76 -7.38 12.36
C LYS A 197 -3.51 -8.22 12.52
N LEU A 198 -3.05 -8.44 13.75
CA LEU A 198 -1.95 -9.38 14.00
C LEU A 198 -2.41 -10.81 13.68
N ALA A 199 -1.51 -11.61 13.09
CA ALA A 199 -1.81 -13.00 12.75
C ALA A 199 -1.76 -13.94 13.96
N VAL A 200 -1.28 -13.46 15.11
CA VAL A 200 -1.20 -14.26 16.35
C VAL A 200 -2.61 -14.70 16.77
N GLY A 201 -2.82 -16.01 16.83
CA GLY A 201 -4.12 -16.62 17.15
C GLY A 201 -5.18 -16.50 16.04
N MET A 202 -4.81 -16.01 14.86
CA MET A 202 -5.70 -15.79 13.73
C MET A 202 -5.10 -16.43 12.47
N THR A 203 -5.46 -17.68 12.19
CA THR A 203 -4.85 -18.47 11.13
C THR A 203 -5.73 -18.60 9.89
N SER A 204 -7.00 -18.25 10.00
CA SER A 204 -8.01 -18.42 8.95
C SER A 204 -8.79 -17.15 8.62
N ALA A 205 -9.35 -17.10 7.41
CA ALA A 205 -10.27 -16.02 7.00
C ALA A 205 -11.51 -15.92 7.90
N LYS A 206 -11.96 -17.03 8.47
CA LYS A 206 -13.12 -17.04 9.40
C LYS A 206 -12.81 -16.28 10.69
N GLU A 207 -11.62 -16.47 11.23
CA GLU A 207 -11.17 -15.75 12.44
C GLU A 207 -10.98 -14.26 12.14
N LEU A 208 -10.43 -13.92 10.97
CA LEU A 208 -10.35 -12.52 10.53
C LEU A 208 -11.76 -11.91 10.38
N ALA A 209 -12.68 -12.60 9.71
CA ALA A 209 -14.05 -12.14 9.54
C ALA A 209 -14.75 -11.88 10.89
N ALA A 210 -14.59 -12.78 11.85
CA ALA A 210 -15.09 -12.60 13.21
C ALA A 210 -14.47 -11.36 13.88
N ALA A 211 -13.15 -11.17 13.75
CA ALA A 211 -12.44 -10.00 14.30
C ALA A 211 -12.82 -8.66 13.63
N LEU A 212 -13.34 -8.72 12.40
CA LEU A 212 -13.86 -7.57 11.65
C LEU A 212 -15.38 -7.38 11.81
N SER A 213 -16.06 -8.35 12.43
CA SER A 213 -17.52 -8.40 12.55
C SER A 213 -18.22 -8.38 11.16
N VAL A 214 -17.70 -9.15 10.22
CA VAL A 214 -18.24 -9.34 8.88
C VAL A 214 -18.59 -10.82 8.63
N ASP A 215 -19.42 -11.06 7.62
CA ASP A 215 -19.73 -12.43 7.20
C ASP A 215 -18.46 -13.10 6.65
N PRO A 216 -18.09 -14.31 7.10
CA PRO A 216 -16.97 -15.08 6.58
C PRO A 216 -17.00 -15.28 5.07
N GLU A 217 -18.18 -15.46 4.48
CA GLU A 217 -18.35 -15.64 3.02
C GLU A 217 -18.08 -14.35 2.23
N SER A 218 -18.13 -13.19 2.90
CA SER A 218 -17.81 -11.90 2.29
C SER A 218 -16.31 -11.62 2.19
N VAL A 219 -15.45 -12.45 2.80
CA VAL A 219 -14.00 -12.26 2.83
C VAL A 219 -13.33 -13.14 1.79
N ALA A 220 -12.70 -12.51 0.81
CA ALA A 220 -11.78 -13.17 -0.12
C ALA A 220 -10.34 -13.09 0.41
N ILE A 221 -9.54 -14.11 0.14
CA ILE A 221 -8.09 -14.10 0.45
C ILE A 221 -7.31 -13.93 -0.84
N CYS A 222 -6.29 -13.07 -0.83
CA CYS A 222 -5.30 -13.02 -1.90
C CYS A 222 -4.41 -14.24 -1.85
N GLY A 223 -4.25 -14.92 -2.98
CA GLY A 223 -3.31 -16.01 -3.13
C GLY A 223 -3.96 -17.35 -3.36
N GLU A 224 -3.28 -18.41 -2.96
CA GLU A 224 -3.61 -19.80 -3.31
C GLU A 224 -5.01 -20.18 -2.82
N GLY A 225 -5.87 -20.63 -3.77
CA GLY A 225 -7.25 -21.01 -3.49
C GLY A 225 -8.24 -19.85 -3.30
N GLY A 226 -7.79 -18.60 -3.47
CA GLY A 226 -8.62 -17.40 -3.38
C GLY A 226 -8.48 -16.50 -4.61
N PHE A 227 -8.51 -15.20 -4.42
CA PHE A 227 -8.34 -14.22 -5.50
C PHE A 227 -6.88 -14.20 -5.99
N ASP A 228 -6.69 -14.40 -7.29
CA ASP A 228 -5.38 -14.25 -7.93
C ASP A 228 -5.20 -12.80 -8.42
N PRO A 229 -4.32 -12.01 -7.81
CA PRO A 229 -4.05 -10.62 -8.23
C PRO A 229 -3.66 -10.47 -9.70
N TRP A 230 -3.07 -11.51 -10.30
CA TRP A 230 -2.70 -11.48 -11.73
C TRP A 230 -3.90 -11.36 -12.67
N GLU A 231 -5.13 -11.65 -12.22
CA GLU A 231 -6.34 -11.42 -13.01
C GLU A 231 -6.54 -9.97 -13.40
N ALA A 232 -6.00 -9.03 -12.61
CA ALA A 232 -6.04 -7.60 -12.91
C ALA A 232 -5.06 -7.18 -14.03
N VAL A 233 -4.21 -8.07 -14.52
CA VAL A 233 -3.24 -7.80 -15.60
C VAL A 233 -3.71 -8.41 -16.90
N SER A 234 -3.94 -7.58 -17.91
CA SER A 234 -4.50 -8.01 -19.21
C SER A 234 -3.54 -8.87 -20.00
N VAL A 235 -2.25 -8.51 -20.02
CA VAL A 235 -1.23 -9.22 -20.80
C VAL A 235 -0.07 -9.60 -19.90
N ARG A 236 0.14 -10.92 -19.77
CA ARG A 236 1.17 -11.52 -18.95
C ARG A 236 2.12 -12.29 -19.85
N GLN A 237 3.41 -11.98 -19.79
CA GLN A 237 4.46 -12.70 -20.52
C GLN A 237 5.21 -13.65 -19.58
N PRO A 238 5.49 -14.90 -19.97
CA PRO A 238 6.32 -15.80 -19.17
C PRO A 238 7.76 -15.28 -18.99
N PRO A 239 8.43 -15.63 -17.88
CA PRO A 239 7.93 -16.46 -16.79
C PRO A 239 7.02 -15.70 -15.84
N LEU A 240 5.89 -16.32 -15.45
CA LEU A 240 5.02 -15.79 -14.40
C LEU A 240 5.50 -16.29 -13.04
N PRO A 241 5.30 -15.51 -11.97
CA PRO A 241 5.57 -15.98 -10.63
C PRO A 241 4.56 -17.07 -10.24
N PRO A 242 4.97 -18.05 -9.41
CA PRO A 242 4.14 -19.21 -9.09
C PRO A 242 2.87 -18.86 -8.29
N SER A 243 2.89 -17.75 -7.52
CA SER A 243 1.76 -17.27 -6.71
C SER A 243 1.57 -15.78 -6.92
N GLY A 244 0.34 -15.36 -7.25
CA GLY A 244 0.00 -13.93 -7.35
C GLY A 244 -0.11 -13.26 -5.99
N GLY A 245 -0.45 -14.00 -4.94
CA GLY A 245 -0.67 -13.47 -3.60
C GLY A 245 0.54 -12.73 -3.03
N ASP A 246 1.75 -13.23 -3.22
CA ASP A 246 3.00 -12.60 -2.75
C ASP A 246 3.23 -11.23 -3.40
N PHE A 247 2.69 -11.02 -4.59
CA PHE A 247 2.84 -9.80 -5.37
C PHE A 247 1.65 -8.84 -5.26
N ALA A 248 0.61 -9.20 -4.51
CA ALA A 248 -0.66 -8.47 -4.47
C ALA A 248 -0.46 -6.97 -4.21
N ILE A 249 0.24 -6.61 -3.14
CA ILE A 249 0.46 -5.20 -2.77
C ILE A 249 1.28 -4.46 -3.83
N ALA A 250 2.40 -5.05 -4.26
CA ALA A 250 3.26 -4.43 -5.27
C ALA A 250 2.53 -4.29 -6.62
N LEU A 251 1.76 -5.28 -7.03
CA LEU A 251 0.99 -5.23 -8.27
C LEU A 251 -0.08 -4.14 -8.22
N GLU A 252 -0.82 -4.08 -7.10
CA GLU A 252 -1.86 -3.06 -6.95
C GLU A 252 -1.29 -1.65 -7.01
N LEU A 253 -0.17 -1.40 -6.31
CA LEU A 253 0.54 -0.13 -6.37
C LEU A 253 0.92 0.22 -7.81
N ALA A 254 1.47 -0.73 -8.57
CA ALA A 254 1.79 -0.54 -9.98
C ALA A 254 0.54 -0.24 -10.83
N LEU A 255 -0.61 -0.85 -10.51
CA LEU A 255 -1.90 -0.58 -11.13
C LEU A 255 -2.47 0.79 -10.69
N GLY A 256 -1.92 1.45 -9.70
CA GLY A 256 -2.28 2.79 -9.27
C GLY A 256 -2.06 3.84 -10.35
N LYS A 257 -2.85 4.93 -10.35
CA LYS A 257 -2.51 6.12 -11.16
C LYS A 257 -1.41 6.87 -10.42
N ALA A 258 -0.30 7.18 -11.10
CA ALA A 258 0.56 8.28 -10.66
C ALA A 258 -0.27 9.57 -10.77
N TYR A 259 -0.42 10.28 -9.66
CA TYR A 259 -1.10 11.59 -9.62
C TYR A 259 -0.17 12.65 -10.19
#